data_f6006a36b0c0c11976353bce87fb8970
#
_entry.id   f6006a36b0c0c11976353bce87fb8970
#
_cell.length_a   1.000
_cell.length_b   1.000
_cell.length_c   1.000
_cell.angle_alpha   90.00
_cell.angle_beta   90.00
_cell.angle_gamma   90.00
#
_symmetry.space_group_name_H-M   'P 1'
#
loop_
_entity.id
_entity.type
_entity.pdbx_description
1 polymer ?
#
loop_
_entity_poly.entity_id
_entity_poly.type
_entity_poly.pdbx_seq_one_letter_code
_entity_poly.pdbx_strand_id
1 'polypeptide(L)'
;MNYALVTIDTEAWHGDRPIDRFVWGEVSDGRYGIEYMIDLFDRLNVKALFFVDFAECSDYGNEEMLDVARYIKARGHGVGVHLHPDHILDREREFLYQYSRDEQKDLIRYVTKKYEEALGERPVHFRAGKYAANNDTLELLEEFGYKYDYSQFYGRDWCAINPPITADATCRLESFYEIPVTSFYALETPFFSRIDKIDMEMSPRSFRKATKKFTLLNENQVLTLFGHSFSFIKHRYSEDMGELAFDASMSKKFERGIKYVQRLPNAQFVSPDELESMFLQGVFEKNRANDKPTVTLKNPIDVIYYFYATAWRIRSFNKKAKVFLLISLIIIVALGIAFVRLFG
;
A
#
# COMPACT_ATOMS: atom_id res chain seq x y z
N MET A 1 -3.19 16.36 15.28
CA MET A 1 -1.99 15.53 14.97
C MET A 1 -2.40 14.43 14.01
N ASN A 2 -1.57 14.05 13.02
CA ASN A 2 -1.81 12.89 12.18
C ASN A 2 -0.86 11.75 12.55
N TYR A 3 -1.23 10.51 12.23
CA TYR A 3 -0.54 9.31 12.69
C TYR A 3 -0.01 8.53 11.48
N ALA A 4 1.30 8.45 11.32
CA ALA A 4 1.91 7.74 10.20
C ALA A 4 2.09 6.26 10.55
N LEU A 5 1.62 5.37 9.69
CA LEU A 5 1.79 3.93 9.79
C LEU A 5 2.47 3.40 8.53
N VAL A 6 3.59 2.70 8.69
CA VAL A 6 4.20 1.94 7.60
C VAL A 6 3.43 0.65 7.41
N THR A 7 2.97 0.38 6.20
CA THR A 7 2.26 -0.85 5.84
C THR A 7 2.99 -1.56 4.70
N ILE A 8 3.23 -2.85 4.86
CA ILE A 8 3.98 -3.67 3.91
C ILE A 8 3.12 -4.85 3.48
N ASP A 9 2.77 -4.92 2.20
CA ASP A 9 2.18 -6.12 1.65
C ASP A 9 3.29 -7.17 1.50
N THR A 10 3.10 -8.28 2.19
CA THR A 10 4.08 -9.35 2.34
C THR A 10 3.60 -10.53 1.53
N GLU A 11 4.04 -10.57 0.31
CA GLU A 11 3.59 -11.44 -0.75
C GLU A 11 4.75 -11.82 -1.68
N ALA A 12 4.61 -12.92 -2.40
CA ALA A 12 5.60 -13.39 -3.36
C ALA A 12 5.04 -13.33 -4.79
N TRP A 13 5.92 -13.24 -5.75
CA TRP A 13 5.59 -13.40 -7.15
C TRP A 13 5.69 -14.88 -7.53
N HIS A 14 4.89 -15.30 -8.51
CA HIS A 14 4.99 -16.66 -9.06
C HIS A 14 6.40 -16.94 -9.60
N GLY A 15 6.86 -18.17 -9.46
CA GLY A 15 8.15 -18.59 -9.95
C GLY A 15 8.82 -19.65 -9.07
N ASP A 16 10.11 -19.86 -9.27
CA ASP A 16 10.91 -20.77 -8.48
C ASP A 16 11.29 -20.12 -7.14
N ARG A 17 11.12 -20.84 -6.02
CA ARG A 17 11.40 -20.39 -4.65
C ARG A 17 10.86 -18.97 -4.36
N PRO A 18 9.55 -18.72 -4.57
CA PRO A 18 9.01 -17.37 -4.58
C PRO A 18 9.12 -16.67 -3.23
N ILE A 19 8.90 -17.37 -2.12
CA ILE A 19 8.99 -16.82 -0.76
C ILE A 19 10.44 -16.44 -0.43
N ASP A 20 11.41 -17.30 -0.71
CA ASP A 20 12.83 -16.98 -0.51
C ASP A 20 13.23 -15.73 -1.29
N ARG A 21 12.79 -15.62 -2.55
CA ARG A 21 13.21 -14.56 -3.47
C ARG A 21 12.51 -13.23 -3.24
N PHE A 22 11.25 -13.22 -2.87
CA PHE A 22 10.44 -12.00 -2.80
C PHE A 22 10.01 -11.61 -1.39
N VAL A 23 9.84 -12.58 -0.49
CA VAL A 23 9.54 -12.29 0.91
C VAL A 23 10.83 -12.15 1.73
N TRP A 24 11.70 -13.17 1.73
CA TRP A 24 13.00 -13.08 2.37
C TRP A 24 14.01 -12.24 1.57
N GLY A 25 13.78 -12.10 0.26
CA GLY A 25 14.59 -11.26 -0.63
C GLY A 25 15.99 -11.81 -0.86
N GLU A 26 16.10 -13.12 -1.03
CA GLU A 26 17.37 -13.81 -1.23
C GLU A 26 17.97 -13.45 -2.60
N VAL A 27 19.18 -12.94 -2.57
CA VAL A 27 20.01 -12.62 -3.74
C VAL A 27 21.42 -13.18 -3.51
N SER A 28 22.30 -13.08 -4.50
CA SER A 28 23.64 -13.69 -4.46
C SER A 28 24.50 -13.25 -3.27
N ASP A 29 24.30 -12.07 -2.72
CA ASP A 29 25.11 -11.46 -1.64
C ASP A 29 24.36 -11.27 -0.31
N GLY A 30 23.13 -11.78 -0.18
CA GLY A 30 22.38 -11.72 1.09
C GLY A 30 20.88 -11.75 0.96
N ARG A 31 20.20 -11.43 2.07
CA ARG A 31 18.74 -11.31 2.15
C ARG A 31 18.34 -9.85 2.37
N TYR A 32 17.51 -9.31 1.50
CA TYR A 32 17.09 -7.89 1.48
C TYR A 32 15.58 -7.70 1.44
N GLY A 33 14.80 -8.71 1.82
CA GLY A 33 13.35 -8.67 2.00
C GLY A 33 12.96 -8.18 3.39
N ILE A 34 12.02 -8.90 4.02
CA ILE A 34 11.45 -8.51 5.32
C ILE A 34 12.47 -8.39 6.46
N GLU A 35 13.49 -9.25 6.50
CA GLU A 35 14.54 -9.15 7.52
C GLU A 35 15.25 -7.79 7.45
N TYR A 36 15.71 -7.43 6.28
CA TYR A 36 16.39 -6.15 6.06
C TYR A 36 15.46 -4.94 6.28
N MET A 37 14.18 -5.06 5.88
CA MET A 37 13.18 -4.02 6.12
C MET A 37 12.95 -3.79 7.61
N ILE A 38 12.76 -4.85 8.37
CA ILE A 38 12.56 -4.81 9.82
C ILE A 38 13.78 -4.16 10.48
N ASP A 39 15.00 -4.59 10.13
CA ASP A 39 16.23 -3.97 10.64
C ASP A 39 16.32 -2.48 10.31
N LEU A 40 15.88 -2.07 9.12
CA LEU A 40 15.82 -0.65 8.75
C LEU A 40 14.81 0.10 9.60
N PHE A 41 13.60 -0.45 9.79
CA PHE A 41 12.54 0.19 10.57
C PHE A 41 12.92 0.27 12.06
N ASP A 42 13.52 -0.77 12.62
CA ASP A 42 14.01 -0.78 14.01
C ASP A 42 15.09 0.30 14.23
N ARG A 43 16.07 0.42 13.31
CA ARG A 43 17.08 1.50 13.37
C ARG A 43 16.47 2.91 13.30
N LEU A 44 15.30 3.04 12.67
CA LEU A 44 14.58 4.32 12.58
C LEU A 44 13.55 4.51 13.69
N ASN A 45 13.46 3.57 14.64
CA ASN A 45 12.47 3.55 15.70
C ASN A 45 11.02 3.63 15.18
N VAL A 46 10.71 2.81 14.18
CA VAL A 46 9.38 2.70 13.56
C VAL A 46 8.94 1.25 13.60
N LYS A 47 7.71 1.00 14.03
CA LYS A 47 7.06 -0.31 13.90
C LYS A 47 6.07 -0.27 12.73
N ALA A 48 6.12 -1.30 11.90
CA ALA A 48 5.29 -1.44 10.71
C ALA A 48 4.20 -2.51 10.91
N LEU A 49 3.14 -2.42 10.11
CA LEU A 49 2.13 -3.46 9.94
C LEU A 49 2.39 -4.21 8.64
N PHE A 50 2.68 -5.49 8.73
CA PHE A 50 2.91 -6.38 7.60
C PHE A 50 1.64 -7.17 7.31
N PHE A 51 1.07 -6.98 6.13
CA PHE A 51 -0.07 -7.74 5.63
C PHE A 51 0.45 -8.99 4.92
N VAL A 52 0.40 -10.12 5.62
CA VAL A 52 0.94 -11.40 5.13
C VAL A 52 -0.12 -12.11 4.28
N ASP A 53 0.25 -12.50 3.06
CA ASP A 53 -0.64 -13.27 2.19
C ASP A 53 -0.65 -14.75 2.58
N PHE A 54 -1.59 -15.10 3.46
CA PHE A 54 -1.77 -16.48 3.90
C PHE A 54 -2.40 -17.38 2.83
N ALA A 55 -2.90 -16.82 1.72
CA ALA A 55 -3.38 -17.62 0.59
C ALA A 55 -2.23 -18.37 -0.08
N GLU A 56 -1.02 -17.81 -0.07
CA GLU A 56 0.20 -18.44 -0.58
C GLU A 56 0.56 -19.76 0.13
N CYS A 57 0.04 -19.99 1.34
CA CYS A 57 0.16 -21.30 2.00
C CYS A 57 -0.42 -22.44 1.16
N SER A 58 -1.43 -22.17 0.33
CA SER A 58 -2.02 -23.15 -0.58
C SER A 58 -1.13 -23.46 -1.78
N ASP A 59 -0.41 -22.46 -2.27
CA ASP A 59 0.39 -22.52 -3.49
C ASP A 59 1.82 -23.01 -3.24
N TYR A 60 2.46 -22.52 -2.18
CA TYR A 60 3.91 -22.69 -1.97
C TYR A 60 4.28 -23.58 -0.78
N GLY A 61 3.33 -23.92 0.07
CA GLY A 61 3.51 -24.74 1.25
C GLY A 61 3.06 -24.07 2.54
N ASN A 62 2.48 -24.88 3.42
CA ASN A 62 1.79 -24.36 4.61
C ASN A 62 2.72 -23.71 5.64
N GLU A 63 3.98 -24.10 5.72
CA GLU A 63 4.85 -23.68 6.83
C GLU A 63 5.55 -22.34 6.55
N GLU A 64 5.94 -22.05 5.32
CA GLU A 64 6.82 -20.92 5.00
C GLU A 64 6.19 -19.56 5.32
N MET A 65 4.93 -19.32 4.91
CA MET A 65 4.27 -18.05 5.22
C MET A 65 3.84 -17.95 6.69
N LEU A 66 3.61 -19.09 7.37
CA LEU A 66 3.40 -19.08 8.82
C LEU A 66 4.68 -18.65 9.56
N ASP A 67 5.84 -19.12 9.12
CA ASP A 67 7.14 -18.74 9.69
C ASP A 67 7.45 -17.26 9.43
N VAL A 68 7.09 -16.73 8.27
CA VAL A 68 7.14 -15.29 7.97
C VAL A 68 6.34 -14.48 9.01
N ALA A 69 5.09 -14.87 9.27
CA ALA A 69 4.25 -14.20 10.24
C ALA A 69 4.82 -14.28 11.67
N ARG A 70 5.30 -15.46 12.08
CA ARG A 70 5.97 -15.69 13.38
C ARG A 70 7.21 -14.80 13.53
N TYR A 71 8.05 -14.72 12.49
CA TYR A 71 9.24 -13.89 12.47
C TYR A 71 8.90 -12.41 12.66
N ILE A 72 7.94 -11.88 11.90
CA ILE A 72 7.51 -10.48 11.99
C ILE A 72 7.01 -10.16 13.41
N LYS A 73 6.14 -11.02 13.97
CA LYS A 73 5.59 -10.87 15.33
C LYS A 73 6.68 -10.91 16.40
N ALA A 74 7.63 -11.84 16.29
CA ALA A 74 8.75 -11.98 17.22
C ALA A 74 9.68 -10.77 17.23
N ARG A 75 9.73 -9.99 16.12
CA ARG A 75 10.47 -8.73 16.03
C ARG A 75 9.67 -7.52 16.54
N GLY A 76 8.45 -7.75 17.08
CA GLY A 76 7.59 -6.71 17.64
C GLY A 76 6.97 -5.78 16.60
N HIS A 77 6.75 -6.29 15.39
CA HIS A 77 5.95 -5.63 14.36
C HIS A 77 4.54 -6.22 14.29
N GLY A 78 3.59 -5.48 13.75
CA GLY A 78 2.22 -5.97 13.56
C GLY A 78 2.10 -6.92 12.38
N VAL A 79 1.19 -7.86 12.48
CA VAL A 79 0.81 -8.77 11.40
C VAL A 79 -0.66 -8.56 11.10
N GLY A 80 -1.01 -8.36 9.84
CA GLY A 80 -2.37 -8.35 9.31
C GLY A 80 -2.54 -9.44 8.26
N VAL A 81 -3.78 -9.71 7.87
CA VAL A 81 -4.11 -10.65 6.80
C VAL A 81 -4.10 -9.91 5.46
N HIS A 82 -3.35 -10.44 4.50
CA HIS A 82 -3.47 -10.17 3.06
C HIS A 82 -4.18 -11.33 2.38
N LEU A 83 -4.86 -11.09 1.27
CA LEU A 83 -5.56 -12.16 0.56
C LEU A 83 -5.57 -11.90 -0.95
N HIS A 84 -4.78 -12.68 -1.67
CA HIS A 84 -4.88 -12.89 -3.11
C HIS A 84 -5.62 -14.20 -3.39
N PRO A 85 -6.88 -14.18 -3.86
CA PRO A 85 -7.73 -15.36 -3.94
C PRO A 85 -7.28 -16.38 -5.00
N ASP A 86 -6.53 -15.93 -6.00
CA ASP A 86 -6.00 -16.74 -7.09
C ASP A 86 -4.98 -17.80 -6.63
N HIS A 87 -4.40 -17.65 -5.44
CA HIS A 87 -3.57 -18.71 -4.82
C HIS A 87 -4.37 -19.90 -4.27
N ILE A 88 -5.68 -19.76 -4.05
CA ILE A 88 -6.50 -20.81 -3.42
C ILE A 88 -7.46 -21.47 -4.42
N LEU A 89 -8.18 -20.67 -5.23
CA LEU A 89 -9.29 -21.17 -6.03
C LEU A 89 -8.97 -21.17 -7.54
N ASP A 90 -8.97 -20.00 -8.14
CA ASP A 90 -8.92 -19.85 -9.61
C ASP A 90 -7.92 -18.78 -10.01
N ARG A 91 -6.83 -19.19 -10.66
CA ARG A 91 -5.74 -18.29 -11.07
C ARG A 91 -6.13 -17.24 -12.11
N GLU A 92 -7.28 -17.40 -12.76
CA GLU A 92 -7.79 -16.41 -13.72
C GLU A 92 -8.63 -15.32 -13.03
N ARG A 93 -9.13 -15.59 -11.81
CA ARG A 93 -9.89 -14.63 -11.00
C ARG A 93 -9.01 -14.00 -9.93
N GLU A 94 -8.25 -12.97 -10.30
CA GLU A 94 -7.26 -12.33 -9.43
C GLU A 94 -7.87 -11.38 -8.37
N PHE A 95 -9.14 -10.99 -8.52
CA PHE A 95 -9.79 -9.99 -7.68
C PHE A 95 -10.83 -10.61 -6.76
N LEU A 96 -10.78 -10.27 -5.46
CA LEU A 96 -11.68 -10.85 -4.46
C LEU A 96 -13.16 -10.61 -4.80
N TYR A 97 -13.51 -9.45 -5.35
CA TYR A 97 -14.89 -9.16 -5.77
C TYR A 97 -15.43 -10.02 -6.94
N GLN A 98 -14.56 -10.76 -7.64
CA GLN A 98 -14.98 -11.69 -8.70
C GLN A 98 -15.59 -13.00 -8.16
N TYR A 99 -15.44 -13.21 -6.86
CA TYR A 99 -15.96 -14.38 -6.15
C TYR A 99 -17.31 -14.05 -5.49
N SER A 100 -18.22 -15.04 -5.49
CA SER A 100 -19.47 -14.91 -4.77
C SER A 100 -19.23 -14.73 -3.27
N ARG A 101 -20.25 -14.24 -2.56
CA ARG A 101 -20.16 -14.07 -1.10
C ARG A 101 -19.76 -15.35 -0.37
N ASP A 102 -20.29 -16.51 -0.79
CA ASP A 102 -19.97 -17.80 -0.16
C ASP A 102 -18.52 -18.21 -0.44
N GLU A 103 -18.02 -18.03 -1.68
CA GLU A 103 -16.61 -18.27 -2.02
C GLU A 103 -15.70 -17.31 -1.23
N GLN A 104 -16.03 -16.02 -1.14
CA GLN A 104 -15.28 -15.06 -0.30
C GLN A 104 -15.26 -15.48 1.17
N LYS A 105 -16.40 -15.98 1.69
CA LYS A 105 -16.50 -16.50 3.06
C LYS A 105 -15.53 -17.66 3.30
N ASP A 106 -15.42 -18.57 2.36
CA ASP A 106 -14.51 -19.73 2.48
C ASP A 106 -13.03 -19.27 2.38
N LEU A 107 -12.73 -18.33 1.48
CA LEU A 107 -11.40 -17.72 1.35
C LEU A 107 -10.97 -16.99 2.65
N ILE A 108 -11.83 -16.12 3.19
CA ILE A 108 -11.56 -15.39 4.43
C ILE A 108 -11.40 -16.35 5.60
N ARG A 109 -12.26 -17.39 5.69
CA ARG A 109 -12.12 -18.44 6.72
C ARG A 109 -10.77 -19.15 6.63
N TYR A 110 -10.33 -19.47 5.42
CA TYR A 110 -9.04 -20.14 5.19
C TYR A 110 -7.87 -19.30 5.71
N VAL A 111 -7.75 -18.04 5.26
CA VAL A 111 -6.64 -17.18 5.67
C VAL A 111 -6.69 -16.80 7.15
N THR A 112 -7.89 -16.62 7.71
CA THR A 112 -8.08 -16.41 9.15
C THR A 112 -7.53 -17.60 9.95
N LYS A 113 -7.87 -18.83 9.53
CA LYS A 113 -7.37 -20.04 10.19
C LYS A 113 -5.84 -20.15 10.09
N LYS A 114 -5.25 -19.80 8.94
CA LYS A 114 -3.79 -19.80 8.77
C LYS A 114 -3.10 -18.77 9.68
N TYR A 115 -3.68 -17.60 9.83
CA TYR A 115 -3.19 -16.61 10.79
C TYR A 115 -3.25 -17.16 12.24
N GLU A 116 -4.38 -17.79 12.63
CA GLU A 116 -4.55 -18.40 13.97
C GLU A 116 -3.55 -19.55 14.20
N GLU A 117 -3.27 -20.38 13.18
CA GLU A 117 -2.24 -21.43 13.22
C GLU A 117 -0.82 -20.86 13.40
N ALA A 118 -0.54 -19.71 12.81
CA ALA A 118 0.77 -19.06 12.92
C ALA A 118 0.99 -18.43 14.31
N LEU A 119 0.01 -17.69 14.80
CA LEU A 119 0.20 -16.73 15.88
C LEU A 119 -0.59 -17.06 17.17
N GLY A 120 -1.54 -18.00 17.12
CA GLY A 120 -2.34 -18.40 18.27
C GLY A 120 -3.34 -17.34 18.74
N GLU A 121 -3.59 -16.31 17.93
CA GLU A 121 -4.53 -15.22 18.21
C GLU A 121 -5.39 -14.94 16.97
N ARG A 122 -6.51 -14.24 17.15
CA ARG A 122 -7.37 -13.84 16.02
C ARG A 122 -6.81 -12.62 15.28
N PRO A 123 -6.89 -12.60 13.93
CA PRO A 123 -6.53 -11.41 13.18
C PRO A 123 -7.54 -10.29 13.41
N VAL A 124 -7.05 -9.05 13.46
CA VAL A 124 -7.89 -7.85 13.55
C VAL A 124 -7.68 -6.90 12.38
N HIS A 125 -6.57 -7.01 11.63
CA HIS A 125 -6.24 -6.19 10.46
C HIS A 125 -6.39 -7.00 9.18
N PHE A 126 -7.00 -6.40 8.15
CA PHE A 126 -7.20 -7.01 6.84
C PHE A 126 -6.87 -6.02 5.72
N ARG A 127 -6.33 -6.54 4.63
CA ARG A 127 -6.20 -5.84 3.34
C ARG A 127 -6.40 -6.81 2.20
N ALA A 128 -7.38 -6.55 1.33
CA ALA A 128 -7.58 -7.33 0.11
C ALA A 128 -6.40 -7.15 -0.87
N GLY A 129 -5.96 -8.23 -1.49
CA GLY A 129 -4.99 -8.20 -2.57
C GLY A 129 -5.44 -7.24 -3.68
N LYS A 130 -4.51 -6.44 -4.20
CA LYS A 130 -4.82 -5.39 -5.20
C LYS A 130 -5.90 -4.39 -4.74
N TYR A 131 -6.24 -4.34 -3.45
CA TYR A 131 -7.35 -3.55 -2.88
C TYR A 131 -8.73 -3.95 -3.44
N ALA A 132 -8.89 -5.19 -3.88
CA ALA A 132 -10.02 -5.68 -4.66
C ALA A 132 -11.18 -6.19 -3.79
N ALA A 133 -11.51 -5.47 -2.72
CA ALA A 133 -12.67 -5.73 -1.87
C ALA A 133 -13.97 -5.17 -2.47
N ASN A 134 -15.10 -5.74 -2.07
CA ASN A 134 -16.45 -5.24 -2.31
C ASN A 134 -17.27 -5.18 -1.00
N ASN A 135 -18.56 -4.85 -1.09
CA ASN A 135 -19.41 -4.73 0.09
C ASN A 135 -19.58 -6.08 0.81
N ASP A 136 -19.69 -7.20 0.06
CA ASP A 136 -19.74 -8.54 0.66
C ASP A 136 -18.48 -8.83 1.47
N THR A 137 -17.31 -8.39 0.98
CA THR A 137 -16.04 -8.52 1.72
C THR A 137 -16.13 -7.83 3.08
N LEU A 138 -16.63 -6.58 3.13
CA LEU A 138 -16.73 -5.82 4.38
C LEU A 138 -17.66 -6.48 5.39
N GLU A 139 -18.84 -6.95 4.95
CA GLU A 139 -19.76 -7.67 5.80
C GLU A 139 -19.14 -8.97 6.36
N LEU A 140 -18.41 -9.70 5.52
CA LEU A 140 -17.71 -10.91 5.94
C LEU A 140 -16.59 -10.62 6.93
N LEU A 141 -15.82 -9.55 6.73
CA LEU A 141 -14.80 -9.15 7.71
C LEU A 141 -15.41 -8.88 9.09
N GLU A 142 -16.55 -8.24 9.13
CA GLU A 142 -17.32 -8.04 10.37
C GLU A 142 -17.76 -9.38 10.98
N GLU A 143 -18.34 -10.31 10.18
CA GLU A 143 -18.73 -11.65 10.64
C GLU A 143 -17.54 -12.43 11.24
N PHE A 144 -16.35 -12.29 10.67
CA PHE A 144 -15.13 -12.96 11.14
C PHE A 144 -14.43 -12.21 12.29
N GLY A 145 -14.94 -11.04 12.68
CA GLY A 145 -14.45 -10.30 13.84
C GLY A 145 -13.23 -9.41 13.58
N TYR A 146 -12.90 -9.15 12.32
CA TYR A 146 -11.91 -8.12 11.97
C TYR A 146 -12.36 -6.75 12.48
N LYS A 147 -11.39 -5.88 12.78
CA LYS A 147 -11.65 -4.56 13.38
C LYS A 147 -11.17 -3.42 12.48
N TYR A 148 -10.21 -3.69 11.61
CA TYR A 148 -9.54 -2.68 10.79
C TYR A 148 -9.36 -3.20 9.37
N ASP A 149 -10.04 -2.55 8.42
CA ASP A 149 -9.84 -2.80 6.99
C ASP A 149 -8.96 -1.71 6.36
N TYR A 150 -8.12 -2.10 5.42
CA TYR A 150 -7.19 -1.23 4.69
C TYR A 150 -7.36 -1.38 3.18
N SER A 151 -8.55 -1.80 2.75
CA SER A 151 -8.78 -2.16 1.34
C SER A 151 -9.32 -1.00 0.51
N GLN A 152 -9.92 0.04 1.12
CA GLN A 152 -10.48 1.15 0.35
C GLN A 152 -9.39 1.94 -0.37
N PHE A 153 -9.41 1.90 -1.71
CA PHE A 153 -8.57 2.73 -2.56
C PHE A 153 -9.43 3.55 -3.51
N TYR A 154 -9.71 4.78 -3.13
CA TYR A 154 -10.57 5.68 -3.88
C TYR A 154 -10.06 5.94 -5.30
N GLY A 155 -10.97 5.85 -6.28
CA GLY A 155 -10.65 6.10 -7.69
C GLY A 155 -9.88 4.98 -8.39
N ARG A 156 -9.92 3.77 -7.85
CA ARG A 156 -9.44 2.56 -8.52
C ARG A 156 -10.61 1.66 -8.91
N ASP A 157 -10.66 1.30 -10.19
CA ASP A 157 -11.78 0.52 -10.76
C ASP A 157 -11.91 -0.88 -10.15
N TRP A 158 -10.80 -1.43 -9.66
CA TRP A 158 -10.79 -2.75 -9.00
C TRP A 158 -11.02 -2.71 -7.49
N CYS A 159 -11.14 -1.55 -6.87
CA CYS A 159 -11.73 -1.42 -5.54
C CYS A 159 -13.26 -1.31 -5.72
N ALA A 160 -13.96 -2.42 -5.49
CA ALA A 160 -15.38 -2.56 -5.81
C ALA A 160 -16.30 -2.23 -4.62
N ILE A 161 -15.80 -1.59 -3.58
CA ILE A 161 -16.61 -1.06 -2.48
C ILE A 161 -17.49 0.09 -3.03
N ASN A 162 -18.81 -0.08 -2.99
CA ASN A 162 -19.75 0.85 -3.62
C ASN A 162 -21.01 1.08 -2.76
N PRO A 163 -21.34 2.34 -2.36
CA PRO A 163 -20.51 3.53 -2.59
C PRO A 163 -19.16 3.46 -1.86
N PRO A 164 -18.13 4.18 -2.33
CA PRO A 164 -16.88 4.29 -1.57
C PRO A 164 -17.16 4.82 -0.17
N ILE A 165 -16.55 4.17 0.85
CA ILE A 165 -16.71 4.57 2.25
C ILE A 165 -16.13 5.96 2.46
N THR A 166 -14.91 6.17 1.95
CA THR A 166 -14.15 7.41 2.10
C THR A 166 -13.06 7.51 1.03
N ALA A 167 -12.58 8.70 0.75
CA ALA A 167 -11.48 8.89 -0.19
C ALA A 167 -10.09 8.76 0.48
N ASP A 168 -9.91 9.35 1.66
CA ASP A 168 -8.62 9.38 2.36
C ASP A 168 -8.73 9.61 3.88
N ALA A 169 -9.93 9.55 4.46
CA ALA A 169 -10.14 9.73 5.89
C ALA A 169 -10.28 8.40 6.61
N THR A 170 -9.55 8.22 7.71
CA THR A 170 -9.82 7.12 8.65
C THR A 170 -11.19 7.33 9.29
N CYS A 171 -12.12 6.42 9.12
CA CYS A 171 -13.47 6.55 9.65
C CYS A 171 -14.01 5.24 10.23
N ARG A 172 -14.91 5.40 11.22
CA ARG A 172 -15.63 4.29 11.82
C ARG A 172 -16.82 3.92 10.96
N LEU A 173 -16.97 2.63 10.73
CA LEU A 173 -18.21 1.96 10.34
C LEU A 173 -18.93 1.48 11.60
N GLU A 174 -20.00 0.70 11.47
CA GLU A 174 -20.79 0.27 12.64
C GLU A 174 -19.91 -0.44 13.69
N SER A 175 -19.18 -1.46 13.31
CA SER A 175 -18.41 -2.32 14.20
C SER A 175 -16.90 -2.35 13.94
N PHE A 176 -16.43 -1.78 12.84
CA PHE A 176 -15.00 -1.73 12.49
C PHE A 176 -14.59 -0.38 11.89
N TYR A 177 -13.31 -0.20 11.63
CA TYR A 177 -12.75 1.01 11.03
C TYR A 177 -12.23 0.75 9.62
N GLU A 178 -12.55 1.66 8.70
CA GLU A 178 -11.84 1.77 7.43
C GLU A 178 -10.66 2.72 7.58
N ILE A 179 -9.48 2.22 7.25
CA ILE A 179 -8.22 2.97 7.20
C ILE A 179 -7.77 2.98 5.74
N PRO A 180 -8.27 3.90 4.93
CA PRO A 180 -8.09 3.85 3.49
C PRO A 180 -6.64 4.05 3.08
N VAL A 181 -6.32 3.63 1.88
CA VAL A 181 -5.09 4.04 1.23
C VAL A 181 -5.06 5.56 1.15
N THR A 182 -4.02 6.20 1.69
CA THR A 182 -3.88 7.65 1.63
C THR A 182 -3.68 8.09 0.18
N SER A 183 -4.77 8.54 -0.42
CA SER A 183 -4.86 8.91 -1.84
C SER A 183 -4.61 10.39 -2.07
N PHE A 184 -4.20 10.75 -3.29
CA PHE A 184 -4.08 12.14 -3.71
C PHE A 184 -4.32 12.31 -5.21
N TYR A 185 -4.77 13.51 -5.63
CA TYR A 185 -4.81 13.85 -7.04
C TYR A 185 -3.40 14.18 -7.54
N ALA A 186 -2.85 13.29 -8.35
CA ALA A 186 -1.60 13.54 -9.09
C ALA A 186 -1.83 14.53 -10.24
N LEU A 187 -3.03 14.52 -10.81
CA LEU A 187 -3.54 15.50 -11.77
C LEU A 187 -5.05 15.66 -11.54
N GLU A 188 -5.52 16.89 -11.56
CA GLU A 188 -6.94 17.22 -11.52
C GLU A 188 -7.21 18.33 -12.54
N THR A 189 -8.11 18.06 -13.47
CA THR A 189 -8.61 19.00 -14.48
C THR A 189 -10.12 18.89 -14.55
N PRO A 190 -10.84 19.83 -15.19
CA PRO A 190 -12.29 19.72 -15.38
C PRO A 190 -12.75 18.47 -16.15
N PHE A 191 -11.88 17.87 -16.95
CA PHE A 191 -12.22 16.77 -17.86
C PHE A 191 -11.59 15.43 -17.48
N PHE A 192 -10.55 15.45 -16.65
CA PHE A 192 -9.79 14.25 -16.31
C PHE A 192 -9.08 14.41 -14.97
N SER A 193 -9.12 13.37 -14.16
CA SER A 193 -8.34 13.28 -12.94
C SER A 193 -7.52 11.99 -12.89
N ARG A 194 -6.34 12.08 -12.30
CA ARG A 194 -5.49 10.92 -11.97
C ARG A 194 -5.28 10.90 -10.47
N ILE A 195 -5.81 9.86 -9.84
CA ILE A 195 -5.62 9.60 -8.42
C ILE A 195 -4.51 8.56 -8.25
N ASP A 196 -3.69 8.74 -7.23
CA ASP A 196 -2.66 7.78 -6.85
C ASP A 196 -2.49 7.75 -5.33
N LYS A 197 -1.77 6.74 -4.81
CA LYS A 197 -1.51 6.57 -3.39
C LYS A 197 -0.20 7.22 -2.96
N ILE A 198 -0.11 7.61 -1.68
CA ILE A 198 1.16 7.98 -1.07
C ILE A 198 1.95 6.70 -0.79
N ASP A 199 2.93 6.44 -1.63
CA ASP A 199 3.72 5.23 -1.72
C ASP A 199 5.19 5.60 -1.49
N MET A 200 5.89 4.84 -0.65
CA MET A 200 7.31 5.09 -0.37
C MET A 200 8.21 4.84 -1.59
N GLU A 201 7.69 4.12 -2.60
CA GLU A 201 8.39 3.91 -3.86
C GLU A 201 8.20 5.06 -4.86
N MET A 202 7.31 6.01 -4.61
CA MET A 202 7.10 7.16 -5.47
C MET A 202 8.31 8.11 -5.46
N SER A 203 8.34 9.11 -6.36
CA SER A 203 9.44 10.06 -6.40
C SER A 203 9.61 10.80 -5.08
N PRO A 204 10.84 11.04 -4.59
CA PRO A 204 11.06 11.73 -3.31
C PRO A 204 10.45 13.13 -3.24
N ARG A 205 10.33 13.83 -4.40
CA ARG A 205 9.69 15.15 -4.47
C ARG A 205 8.18 15.04 -4.29
N SER A 206 7.53 14.13 -5.01
CA SER A 206 6.08 13.91 -4.92
C SER A 206 5.70 13.38 -3.54
N PHE A 207 6.46 12.43 -3.00
CA PHE A 207 6.29 11.92 -1.64
C PHE A 207 6.28 13.04 -0.61
N ARG A 208 7.35 13.86 -0.58
CA ARG A 208 7.45 14.98 0.38
C ARG A 208 6.31 16.00 0.24
N LYS A 209 5.87 16.27 -0.99
CA LYS A 209 4.78 17.21 -1.21
C LYS A 209 3.43 16.67 -0.80
N ALA A 210 3.14 15.42 -1.18
CA ALA A 210 1.88 14.78 -0.84
C ALA A 210 1.75 14.59 0.68
N THR A 211 2.76 14.01 1.35
CA THR A 211 2.75 13.82 2.80
C THR A 211 2.64 15.13 3.56
N LYS A 212 3.43 16.15 3.18
CA LYS A 212 3.33 17.48 3.82
C LYS A 212 1.94 18.10 3.66
N LYS A 213 1.36 18.02 2.46
CA LYS A 213 0.02 18.56 2.24
C LYS A 213 -1.03 17.78 3.03
N PHE A 214 -0.96 16.45 3.03
CA PHE A 214 -1.87 15.63 3.81
C PHE A 214 -1.87 16.02 5.29
N THR A 215 -0.70 16.12 5.90
CA THR A 215 -0.57 16.44 7.33
C THR A 215 -0.93 17.90 7.69
N LEU A 216 -0.95 18.81 6.71
CA LEU A 216 -1.38 20.19 6.90
C LEU A 216 -2.90 20.37 6.71
N LEU A 217 -3.52 19.56 5.86
CA LEU A 217 -4.93 19.68 5.50
C LEU A 217 -5.84 18.79 6.35
N ASN A 218 -5.26 17.80 7.01
CA ASN A 218 -5.98 16.83 7.83
C ASN A 218 -5.54 16.87 9.28
N GLU A 219 -6.43 16.42 10.16
CA GLU A 219 -6.19 16.23 11.58
C GLU A 219 -6.80 14.93 12.06
N ASN A 220 -6.12 14.24 12.97
CA ASN A 220 -6.53 12.93 13.49
C ASN A 220 -6.81 11.89 12.39
N GLN A 221 -5.92 11.83 11.39
CA GLN A 221 -6.01 10.87 10.30
C GLN A 221 -4.80 9.95 10.31
N VAL A 222 -4.99 8.73 9.81
CA VAL A 222 -3.89 7.79 9.58
C VAL A 222 -3.31 8.02 8.18
N LEU A 223 -2.02 8.35 8.15
CA LEU A 223 -1.21 8.42 6.93
C LEU A 223 -0.60 7.04 6.68
N THR A 224 -1.20 6.27 5.79
CA THR A 224 -0.66 4.97 5.39
C THR A 224 0.51 5.14 4.42
N LEU A 225 1.68 4.62 4.79
CA LEU A 225 2.90 4.63 3.98
C LEU A 225 3.14 3.21 3.44
N PHE A 226 2.92 3.03 2.16
CA PHE A 226 2.85 1.73 1.51
C PHE A 226 4.19 1.26 0.95
N GLY A 227 4.45 -0.05 1.01
CA GLY A 227 5.53 -0.78 0.34
C GLY A 227 5.20 -2.28 0.24
N HIS A 228 6.07 -3.05 -0.45
CA HIS A 228 5.98 -4.52 -0.54
C HIS A 228 7.22 -5.18 0.06
N SER A 229 7.13 -6.45 0.45
CA SER A 229 8.26 -7.26 0.92
C SER A 229 9.45 -7.24 -0.03
N PHE A 230 9.20 -7.18 -1.33
CA PHE A 230 10.19 -7.15 -2.40
C PHE A 230 10.59 -5.75 -2.87
N SER A 231 10.17 -4.68 -2.19
CA SER A 231 10.50 -3.29 -2.63
C SER A 231 12.00 -3.04 -2.75
N PHE A 232 12.84 -3.76 -2.02
CA PHE A 232 14.30 -3.60 -2.08
C PHE A 232 14.99 -4.57 -3.04
N ILE A 233 14.21 -5.34 -3.81
CA ILE A 233 14.73 -6.28 -4.79
C ILE A 233 14.55 -5.71 -6.20
N LYS A 234 15.65 -5.60 -6.95
CA LYS A 234 15.59 -5.33 -8.39
C LYS A 234 15.19 -6.60 -9.10
N HIS A 235 13.96 -6.64 -9.56
CA HIS A 235 13.44 -7.71 -10.41
C HIS A 235 13.05 -7.15 -11.77
N ARG A 236 13.16 -7.93 -12.82
CA ARG A 236 12.61 -7.61 -14.14
C ARG A 236 11.27 -8.33 -14.25
N TYR A 237 10.23 -7.61 -14.61
CA TYR A 237 8.95 -8.19 -15.01
C TYR A 237 9.12 -8.92 -16.36
N SER A 238 9.75 -10.08 -16.38
CA SER A 238 9.86 -10.95 -17.52
C SER A 238 9.75 -12.38 -17.05
N GLU A 239 9.16 -13.26 -17.85
CA GLU A 239 9.04 -14.70 -17.57
C GLU A 239 10.40 -15.34 -17.28
N ASP A 240 11.46 -14.78 -17.84
CA ASP A 240 12.85 -15.11 -17.55
C ASP A 240 13.32 -14.16 -16.43
N MET A 241 12.98 -14.50 -15.17
CA MET A 241 13.39 -13.75 -13.98
C MET A 241 14.89 -13.91 -13.79
N GLY A 242 15.64 -13.06 -14.46
CA GLY A 242 17.09 -13.00 -14.37
C GLY A 242 17.58 -12.81 -12.94
N GLU A 243 18.88 -12.69 -12.76
CA GLU A 243 19.52 -12.51 -11.46
C GLU A 243 18.88 -11.34 -10.69
N LEU A 244 18.33 -11.66 -9.51
CA LEU A 244 17.80 -10.66 -8.59
C LEU A 244 18.98 -9.94 -7.92
N ALA A 245 18.80 -8.66 -7.61
CA ALA A 245 19.82 -7.86 -6.96
C ALA A 245 19.21 -6.89 -5.94
N PHE A 246 19.96 -6.53 -4.93
CA PHE A 246 19.58 -5.52 -3.96
C PHE A 246 19.42 -4.14 -4.59
N ASP A 247 18.31 -3.45 -4.29
CA ASP A 247 18.10 -2.04 -4.65
C ASP A 247 18.44 -1.09 -3.50
N ALA A 248 19.74 -0.85 -3.31
CA ALA A 248 20.22 0.11 -2.31
C ALA A 248 19.65 1.54 -2.51
N SER A 249 19.26 1.90 -3.73
CA SER A 249 18.63 3.19 -4.01
C SER A 249 17.23 3.26 -3.43
N MET A 250 16.46 2.17 -3.55
CA MET A 250 15.12 2.07 -2.99
C MET A 250 15.17 2.04 -1.46
N SER A 251 16.06 1.25 -0.86
CA SER A 251 16.26 1.23 0.58
C SER A 251 16.58 2.63 1.15
N LYS A 252 17.51 3.36 0.52
CA LYS A 252 17.80 4.76 0.88
C LYS A 252 16.61 5.69 0.70
N LYS A 253 15.74 5.42 -0.26
CA LYS A 253 14.51 6.21 -0.49
C LYS A 253 13.53 6.03 0.66
N PHE A 254 13.29 4.78 1.10
CA PHE A 254 12.47 4.47 2.27
C PHE A 254 13.02 5.17 3.53
N GLU A 255 14.31 5.00 3.81
CA GLU A 255 14.97 5.66 4.95
C GLU A 255 14.76 7.18 4.94
N ARG A 256 14.97 7.83 3.79
CA ARG A 256 14.79 9.28 3.65
C ARG A 256 13.33 9.70 3.76
N GLY A 257 12.41 8.87 3.28
CA GLY A 257 10.96 9.09 3.41
C GLY A 257 10.52 9.06 4.86
N ILE A 258 10.91 8.04 5.62
CA ILE A 258 10.61 7.90 7.05
C ILE A 258 11.20 9.09 7.83
N LYS A 259 12.50 9.37 7.67
CA LYS A 259 13.16 10.52 8.31
C LYS A 259 12.53 11.86 7.96
N TYR A 260 11.94 11.99 6.77
CA TYR A 260 11.22 13.20 6.39
C TYR A 260 9.90 13.32 7.17
N VAL A 261 9.10 12.24 7.24
CA VAL A 261 7.83 12.25 7.99
C VAL A 261 8.07 12.49 9.49
N GLN A 262 9.12 11.90 10.08
CA GLN A 262 9.51 12.14 11.48
C GLN A 262 9.78 13.62 11.82
N ARG A 263 10.10 14.44 10.82
CA ARG A 263 10.36 15.89 10.99
C ARG A 263 9.14 16.76 10.74
N LEU A 264 8.02 16.19 10.32
CA LEU A 264 6.80 16.96 10.09
C LEU A 264 6.15 17.30 11.45
N PRO A 265 5.83 18.57 11.71
CA PRO A 265 5.32 19.00 13.02
C PRO A 265 3.92 18.44 13.32
N ASN A 266 3.17 18.06 12.29
CA ASN A 266 1.79 17.60 12.40
C ASN A 266 1.63 16.10 12.15
N ALA A 267 2.72 15.32 12.22
CA ALA A 267 2.71 13.88 12.05
C ALA A 267 3.62 13.21 13.07
N GLN A 268 3.21 12.05 13.55
CA GLN A 268 4.05 11.14 14.34
C GLN A 268 3.86 9.70 13.87
N PHE A 269 4.91 8.90 13.91
CA PHE A 269 4.77 7.48 13.70
C PHE A 269 4.09 6.84 14.90
N VAL A 270 3.27 5.83 14.60
CA VAL A 270 2.63 4.97 15.59
C VAL A 270 2.89 3.52 15.23
N SER A 271 3.04 2.68 16.24
CA SER A 271 3.01 1.23 16.06
C SER A 271 1.58 0.75 15.82
N PRO A 272 1.37 -0.46 15.27
CA PRO A 272 0.04 -1.06 15.18
C PRO A 272 -0.68 -1.13 16.53
N ASP A 273 0.00 -1.53 17.60
CA ASP A 273 -0.59 -1.64 18.95
C ASP A 273 -1.00 -0.26 19.53
N GLU A 274 -0.17 0.78 19.30
CA GLU A 274 -0.53 2.16 19.67
C GLU A 274 -1.75 2.63 18.89
N LEU A 275 -1.81 2.33 17.59
CA LEU A 275 -2.94 2.69 16.75
C LEU A 275 -4.22 2.00 17.21
N GLU A 276 -4.17 0.69 17.53
CA GLU A 276 -5.30 -0.03 18.09
C GLU A 276 -5.77 0.58 19.41
N SER A 277 -4.83 0.93 20.30
CA SER A 277 -5.14 1.61 21.56
C SER A 277 -5.85 2.94 21.34
N MET A 278 -5.46 3.70 20.30
CA MET A 278 -6.08 4.97 19.93
C MET A 278 -7.51 4.78 19.39
N PHE A 279 -7.76 3.72 18.63
CA PHE A 279 -9.12 3.37 18.20
C PHE A 279 -10.00 3.05 19.40
N LEU A 280 -9.51 2.27 20.36
CA LEU A 280 -10.24 1.95 21.60
C LEU A 280 -10.50 3.20 22.46
N GLN A 281 -9.64 4.20 22.43
CA GLN A 281 -9.80 5.50 23.11
C GLN A 281 -10.72 6.47 22.37
N GLY A 282 -11.22 6.10 21.19
CA GLY A 282 -12.12 6.93 20.38
C GLY A 282 -11.49 8.12 19.70
N VAL A 283 -10.17 8.11 19.46
CA VAL A 283 -9.45 9.23 18.82
C VAL A 283 -10.03 9.55 17.44
N PHE A 284 -10.51 8.53 16.73
CA PHE A 284 -11.01 8.62 15.35
C PHE A 284 -12.55 8.68 15.25
N GLU A 285 -13.28 8.59 16.34
CA GLU A 285 -14.76 8.49 16.33
C GLU A 285 -15.46 9.71 15.71
N LYS A 286 -14.82 10.89 15.81
CA LYS A 286 -15.37 12.14 15.26
C LYS A 286 -15.00 12.37 13.80
N ASN A 287 -14.16 11.51 13.24
CA ASN A 287 -13.79 11.64 11.84
C ASN A 287 -15.00 11.44 10.92
N ARG A 288 -15.03 12.19 9.84
CA ARG A 288 -16.03 12.09 8.79
C ARG A 288 -15.39 11.58 7.51
N ALA A 289 -16.14 10.79 6.78
CA ALA A 289 -15.73 10.36 5.45
C ALA A 289 -15.50 11.56 4.53
N ASN A 290 -14.50 11.47 3.68
CA ASN A 290 -14.22 12.45 2.63
C ASN A 290 -14.70 11.90 1.28
N ASP A 291 -15.48 12.69 0.54
CA ASP A 291 -15.96 12.31 -0.79
C ASP A 291 -14.85 12.36 -1.85
N LYS A 292 -13.75 13.06 -1.56
CA LYS A 292 -12.61 13.24 -2.47
C LYS A 292 -11.31 13.30 -1.68
N PRO A 293 -10.17 12.90 -2.28
CA PRO A 293 -8.86 13.11 -1.68
C PRO A 293 -8.60 14.58 -1.36
N THR A 294 -8.11 14.83 -0.15
CA THR A 294 -7.83 16.20 0.34
C THR A 294 -6.60 16.83 -0.33
N VAL A 295 -5.72 16.01 -0.87
CA VAL A 295 -4.45 16.45 -1.46
C VAL A 295 -4.51 16.47 -2.98
N THR A 296 -4.14 17.61 -3.59
CA THR A 296 -3.97 17.76 -5.04
C THR A 296 -2.59 18.36 -5.35
N LEU A 297 -1.86 17.80 -6.33
CA LEU A 297 -0.64 18.40 -6.88
C LEU A 297 -1.02 19.46 -7.92
N LYS A 298 -1.21 20.72 -7.47
CA LYS A 298 -1.68 21.82 -8.35
C LYS A 298 -0.56 22.49 -9.17
N ASN A 299 0.71 22.35 -8.77
CA ASN A 299 1.80 22.99 -9.46
C ASN A 299 2.16 22.19 -10.74
N PRO A 300 2.15 22.81 -11.94
CA PRO A 300 2.47 22.12 -13.18
C PRO A 300 3.82 21.39 -13.17
N ILE A 301 4.84 21.97 -12.53
CA ILE A 301 6.16 21.34 -12.41
C ILE A 301 6.08 20.04 -11.60
N ASP A 302 5.25 19.98 -10.55
CA ASP A 302 5.08 18.78 -9.74
C ASP A 302 4.34 17.70 -10.51
N VAL A 303 3.34 18.09 -11.29
CA VAL A 303 2.59 17.19 -12.19
C VAL A 303 3.53 16.60 -13.24
N ILE A 304 4.31 17.44 -13.92
CA ILE A 304 5.31 16.98 -14.92
C ILE A 304 6.28 16.01 -14.26
N TYR A 305 6.82 16.38 -13.10
CA TYR A 305 7.80 15.55 -12.39
C TYR A 305 7.21 14.22 -11.94
N TYR A 306 5.96 14.22 -11.49
CA TYR A 306 5.23 13.00 -11.12
C TYR A 306 5.10 12.06 -12.33
N PHE A 307 4.59 12.54 -13.46
CA PHE A 307 4.43 11.71 -14.66
C PHE A 307 5.77 11.23 -15.23
N TYR A 308 6.80 12.08 -15.22
CA TYR A 308 8.14 11.68 -15.62
C TYR A 308 8.69 10.56 -14.75
N ALA A 309 8.61 10.70 -13.43
CA ALA A 309 9.07 9.70 -12.49
C ALA A 309 8.29 8.38 -12.62
N THR A 310 6.97 8.46 -12.83
CA THR A 310 6.11 7.30 -13.08
C THR A 310 6.49 6.61 -14.39
N ALA A 311 6.66 7.35 -15.49
CA ALA A 311 7.11 6.80 -16.77
C ALA A 311 8.52 6.17 -16.68
N TRP A 312 9.39 6.72 -15.83
CA TRP A 312 10.73 6.15 -15.60
C TRP A 312 10.67 4.81 -14.86
N ARG A 313 9.64 4.59 -14.03
CA ARG A 313 9.38 3.29 -13.38
C ARG A 313 8.90 2.24 -14.37
N ILE A 314 8.20 2.63 -15.45
CA ILE A 314 7.71 1.69 -16.47
C ILE A 314 8.90 1.13 -17.22
N ARG A 315 9.25 -0.11 -16.93
CA ARG A 315 10.45 -0.77 -17.46
C ARG A 315 10.36 -1.10 -18.96
N SER A 316 9.16 -1.23 -19.49
CA SER A 316 8.91 -1.47 -20.93
C SER A 316 9.32 -0.30 -21.84
N PHE A 317 9.45 0.92 -21.30
CA PHE A 317 9.91 2.05 -22.09
C PHE A 317 11.44 2.11 -22.14
N ASN A 318 11.99 2.10 -23.34
CA ASN A 318 13.42 2.37 -23.54
C ASN A 318 13.75 3.84 -23.21
N LYS A 319 15.06 4.14 -23.05
CA LYS A 319 15.52 5.48 -22.65
C LYS A 319 15.05 6.59 -23.60
N LYS A 320 14.98 6.32 -24.93
CA LYS A 320 14.53 7.28 -25.95
C LYS A 320 13.03 7.58 -25.79
N ALA A 321 12.19 6.53 -25.59
CA ALA A 321 10.76 6.71 -25.36
C ALA A 321 10.47 7.51 -24.08
N LYS A 322 11.23 7.29 -23.00
CA LYS A 322 11.11 8.05 -21.74
C LYS A 322 11.44 9.53 -21.93
N VAL A 323 12.49 9.84 -22.68
CA VAL A 323 12.88 11.23 -23.01
C VAL A 323 11.82 11.89 -23.90
N PHE A 324 11.33 11.19 -24.92
CA PHE A 324 10.28 11.69 -25.80
C PHE A 324 9.00 12.00 -25.01
N LEU A 325 8.58 11.10 -24.12
CA LEU A 325 7.40 11.31 -23.25
C LEU A 325 7.56 12.54 -22.35
N LEU A 326 8.76 12.77 -21.81
CA LEU A 326 9.07 13.95 -21.01
C LEU A 326 8.94 15.24 -21.81
N ILE A 327 9.54 15.27 -23.01
CA ILE A 327 9.48 16.44 -23.89
C ILE A 327 8.03 16.74 -24.29
N SER A 328 7.26 15.72 -24.69
CA SER A 328 5.85 15.86 -25.03
C SER A 328 5.02 16.41 -23.88
N LEU A 329 5.25 15.91 -22.65
CA LEU A 329 4.57 16.36 -21.44
C LEU A 329 4.88 17.83 -21.12
N ILE A 330 6.15 18.25 -21.26
CA ILE A 330 6.56 19.65 -21.07
C ILE A 330 5.88 20.56 -22.09
N ILE A 331 5.81 20.15 -23.36
CA ILE A 331 5.14 20.91 -24.43
C ILE A 331 3.64 21.05 -24.12
N ILE A 332 2.96 19.97 -23.75
CA ILE A 332 1.50 19.98 -23.44
C ILE A 332 1.23 20.93 -22.27
N VAL A 333 2.04 20.89 -21.22
CA VAL A 333 1.85 21.77 -20.06
C VAL A 333 2.14 23.23 -20.42
N ALA A 334 3.19 23.49 -21.21
CA ALA A 334 3.52 24.84 -21.68
C ALA A 334 2.39 25.41 -22.54
N LEU A 335 1.85 24.63 -23.46
CA LEU A 335 0.70 25.03 -24.29
C LEU A 335 -0.56 25.27 -23.45
N GLY A 336 -0.83 24.41 -22.45
CA GLY A 336 -1.95 24.61 -21.53
C GLY A 336 -1.83 25.90 -20.70
N ILE A 337 -0.63 26.22 -20.20
CA ILE A 337 -0.37 27.49 -19.50
C ILE A 337 -0.51 28.70 -20.44
N ALA A 338 -0.02 28.59 -21.67
CA ALA A 338 -0.18 29.65 -22.67
C ALA A 338 -1.65 29.89 -23.02
N PHE A 339 -2.42 28.82 -23.18
CA PHE A 339 -3.85 28.90 -23.45
C PHE A 339 -4.62 29.61 -22.33
N VAL A 340 -4.36 29.22 -21.06
CA VAL A 340 -5.00 29.86 -19.90
C VAL A 340 -4.61 31.34 -19.77
N ARG A 341 -3.40 31.74 -20.19
CA ARG A 341 -2.98 33.17 -20.18
C ARG A 341 -3.56 33.99 -21.32
N LEU A 342 -3.96 33.35 -22.42
CA LEU A 342 -4.51 34.03 -23.59
C LEU A 342 -6.04 34.14 -23.57
N PHE A 343 -6.71 33.24 -22.89
CA PHE A 343 -8.17 33.10 -22.94
C PHE A 343 -8.86 33.05 -21.54
N GLY A 344 -8.11 33.11 -20.44
CA GLY A 344 -8.59 33.26 -19.07
C GLY A 344 -8.06 34.55 -18.44
#